data_9b015ec2e33584df9b72966eae6061fd
#
_entry.id   9b015ec2e33584df9b72966eae6061fd
#
_cell.length_a   1.000
_cell.length_b   1.000
_cell.length_c   1.000
_cell.angle_alpha   90.00
_cell.angle_beta   90.00
_cell.angle_gamma   90.00
#
_symmetry.space_group_name_H-M   'P 1'
#
loop_
_entity.id
_entity.type
_entity.pdbx_description
1 polymer ?
#
loop_
_entity_poly.entity_id
_entity_poly.type
_entity_poly.pdbx_seq_one_letter_code
_entity_poly.pdbx_strand_id
1 'polypeptide(L)'
;MPHVAALYRYPVKGFTPEECETLTVLDEGRIAGDRVLGIRFADNEAADDAWSKKTGMVALVNTPGLARLHIRFEEEALRLRISLASTVLVDEVLNNEGRKRIAAAVADYVLKLDESPLYGHPERLPLRVVGDGLTPRYHDDPAGRVTLHGRGSLHALAAAFRDAEVSELRFRSNIAVEGLGAWEEQSWVGRKLRIGTVDFDVVKPKLRCLATHANPKTGERDLQILTTLTRVFGQEQPTFAVAMVPSHGGGQIHAGDEFSLVD
;
A
#
# COMPACT_ATOMS: atom_id res chain seq x y z
N MET A 1 22.61 -10.23 10.35
CA MET A 1 22.57 -8.79 10.65
C MET A 1 21.22 -8.25 10.18
N PRO A 2 20.70 -7.17 10.78
CA PRO A 2 19.46 -6.54 10.32
C PRO A 2 19.60 -6.05 8.86
N HIS A 3 18.64 -6.40 8.02
CA HIS A 3 18.69 -6.07 6.57
C HIS A 3 17.30 -5.92 5.97
N VAL A 4 17.23 -5.25 4.84
CA VAL A 4 16.02 -5.12 4.01
C VAL A 4 15.70 -6.48 3.39
N ALA A 5 14.57 -7.06 3.77
CA ALA A 5 14.16 -8.39 3.30
C ALA A 5 13.31 -8.34 2.03
N ALA A 6 12.49 -7.29 1.87
CA ALA A 6 11.68 -7.08 0.69
C ALA A 6 11.30 -5.61 0.53
N LEU A 7 11.11 -5.19 -0.72
CA LEU A 7 10.72 -3.84 -1.10
C LEU A 7 9.44 -3.88 -1.94
N TYR A 8 8.48 -3.00 -1.63
CA TYR A 8 7.17 -2.98 -2.26
C TYR A 8 6.79 -1.60 -2.77
N ARG A 9 6.37 -1.53 -4.03
CA ARG A 9 5.76 -0.36 -4.66
C ARG A 9 4.29 -0.66 -4.95
N TYR A 10 3.42 0.32 -4.77
CA TYR A 10 1.97 0.20 -4.99
C TYR A 10 1.51 1.21 -6.03
N PRO A 11 1.65 0.97 -7.32
CA PRO A 11 1.37 1.99 -8.35
C PRO A 11 -0.05 2.54 -8.30
N VAL A 12 -1.03 1.68 -7.98
CA VAL A 12 -2.44 2.06 -7.90
C VAL A 12 -2.93 2.03 -6.45
N LYS A 13 -3.53 3.13 -5.99
CA LYS A 13 -4.13 3.20 -4.66
C LYS A 13 -5.13 2.06 -4.44
N GLY A 14 -4.98 1.34 -3.33
CA GLY A 14 -5.91 0.27 -2.94
C GLY A 14 -5.68 -1.09 -3.62
N PHE A 15 -4.75 -1.20 -4.56
CA PHE A 15 -4.43 -2.45 -5.26
C PHE A 15 -3.19 -3.15 -4.69
N THR A 16 -2.84 -4.31 -5.23
CA THR A 16 -1.68 -5.12 -4.82
C THR A 16 -0.35 -4.41 -5.15
N PRO A 17 0.73 -4.76 -4.46
CA PRO A 17 2.06 -4.23 -4.77
C PRO A 17 2.70 -4.90 -5.98
N GLU A 18 3.76 -4.25 -6.44
CA GLU A 18 4.87 -4.85 -7.15
C GLU A 18 6.02 -5.02 -6.15
N GLU A 19 6.62 -6.20 -6.11
CA GLU A 19 7.87 -6.43 -5.39
C GLU A 19 9.03 -5.93 -6.25
N CYS A 20 9.97 -5.22 -5.65
CA CYS A 20 11.06 -4.53 -6.34
C CYS A 20 12.41 -4.90 -5.72
N GLU A 21 13.45 -4.97 -6.53
CA GLU A 21 14.83 -5.08 -6.05
C GLU A 21 15.36 -3.74 -5.52
N THR A 22 14.81 -2.63 -6.03
CA THR A 22 15.21 -1.27 -5.68
C THR A 22 14.00 -0.36 -5.56
N LEU A 23 14.00 0.52 -4.56
CA LEU A 23 13.08 1.66 -4.47
C LEU A 23 13.87 2.98 -4.53
N THR A 24 13.36 3.94 -5.29
CA THR A 24 13.86 5.31 -5.29
C THR A 24 13.02 6.14 -4.32
N VAL A 25 13.66 6.62 -3.28
CA VAL A 25 13.10 7.61 -2.34
C VAL A 25 13.29 8.99 -2.96
N LEU A 26 12.22 9.74 -3.11
CA LEU A 26 12.24 11.11 -3.62
C LEU A 26 12.56 12.10 -2.47
N ASP A 27 13.08 13.27 -2.81
CA ASP A 27 13.46 14.30 -1.82
C ASP A 27 12.28 14.72 -0.92
N GLU A 28 11.06 14.73 -1.46
CA GLU A 28 9.85 15.02 -0.69
C GLU A 28 9.38 13.86 0.22
N GLY A 29 10.11 12.76 0.28
CA GLY A 29 9.84 11.64 1.19
C GLY A 29 8.81 10.63 0.70
N ARG A 30 8.62 10.52 -0.61
CA ARG A 30 7.76 9.51 -1.25
C ARG A 30 8.62 8.52 -2.03
N ILE A 31 8.02 7.41 -2.41
CA ILE A 31 8.66 6.43 -3.31
C ILE A 31 8.22 6.73 -4.74
N ALA A 32 9.19 6.79 -5.67
CA ALA A 32 8.91 6.95 -7.09
C ALA A 32 7.98 5.83 -7.61
N GLY A 33 6.98 6.19 -8.40
CA GLY A 33 6.00 5.25 -8.95
C GLY A 33 4.99 4.66 -7.92
N ASP A 34 5.04 5.09 -6.64
CA ASP A 34 4.16 4.59 -5.58
C ASP A 34 2.89 5.45 -5.48
N ARG A 35 1.69 4.84 -5.59
CA ARG A 35 0.37 5.52 -5.54
C ARG A 35 0.25 6.69 -6.53
N VAL A 36 0.79 6.48 -7.73
CA VAL A 36 0.73 7.44 -8.84
C VAL A 36 -0.62 7.43 -9.56
N LEU A 37 -1.41 6.38 -9.35
CA LEU A 37 -2.75 6.20 -9.90
C LEU A 37 -3.78 5.90 -8.82
N GLY A 38 -5.04 6.19 -9.13
CA GLY A 38 -6.19 5.80 -8.33
C GLY A 38 -7.43 5.56 -9.19
N ILE A 39 -8.38 4.80 -8.65
CA ILE A 39 -9.69 4.58 -9.28
C ILE A 39 -10.73 5.34 -8.44
N ARG A 40 -11.30 6.38 -9.01
CA ARG A 40 -12.19 7.32 -8.34
C ARG A 40 -13.65 7.06 -8.70
N PHE A 41 -14.55 7.24 -7.74
CA PHE A 41 -15.99 7.26 -8.00
C PHE A 41 -16.39 8.53 -8.76
N ALA A 42 -17.47 8.44 -9.57
CA ALA A 42 -17.94 9.57 -10.37
C ALA A 42 -18.48 10.73 -9.52
N ASP A 43 -19.08 10.43 -8.37
CA ASP A 43 -19.60 11.40 -7.40
C ASP A 43 -18.52 12.17 -6.61
N ASN A 44 -17.26 11.81 -6.78
CA ASN A 44 -16.14 12.55 -6.20
C ASN A 44 -15.63 13.61 -7.18
N GLU A 45 -15.97 14.86 -6.92
CA GLU A 45 -15.70 16.03 -7.79
C GLU A 45 -14.27 16.61 -7.65
N ALA A 46 -13.39 16.03 -6.80
CA ALA A 46 -12.02 16.51 -6.69
C ALA A 46 -11.32 16.51 -8.05
N ALA A 47 -10.41 17.47 -8.29
CA ALA A 47 -9.59 17.49 -9.49
C ALA A 47 -8.76 16.21 -9.63
N ASP A 48 -8.50 15.75 -10.86
CA ASP A 48 -7.85 14.45 -11.10
C ASP A 48 -6.40 14.39 -10.60
N ASP A 49 -5.76 15.54 -10.45
CA ASP A 49 -4.42 15.71 -9.87
C ASP A 49 -4.44 16.07 -8.38
N ALA A 50 -5.60 16.20 -7.75
CA ALA A 50 -5.73 16.50 -6.33
C ALA A 50 -5.70 15.23 -5.48
N TRP A 51 -5.08 15.34 -4.30
CA TRP A 51 -5.22 14.32 -3.27
C TRP A 51 -6.70 14.19 -2.86
N SER A 52 -7.15 12.97 -2.65
CA SER A 52 -8.49 12.73 -2.13
C SER A 52 -8.52 11.59 -1.11
N LYS A 53 -9.50 11.67 -0.20
CA LYS A 53 -9.72 10.63 0.81
C LYS A 53 -10.05 9.29 0.13
N LYS A 54 -9.60 8.19 0.74
CA LYS A 54 -9.87 6.82 0.27
C LYS A 54 -11.35 6.45 0.17
N THR A 55 -12.22 7.16 0.90
CA THR A 55 -13.68 6.98 0.84
C THR A 55 -14.30 7.39 -0.49
N GLY A 56 -13.66 8.27 -1.25
CA GLY A 56 -14.07 8.67 -2.59
C GLY A 56 -13.43 7.85 -3.72
N MET A 57 -12.80 6.73 -3.40
CA MET A 57 -12.06 5.88 -4.33
C MET A 57 -12.36 4.40 -4.08
N VAL A 58 -12.19 3.58 -5.12
CA VAL A 58 -12.16 2.11 -4.99
C VAL A 58 -10.86 1.75 -4.28
N ALA A 59 -10.95 1.18 -3.08
CA ALA A 59 -9.80 0.84 -2.24
C ALA A 59 -10.10 -0.35 -1.32
N LEU A 60 -9.07 -1.04 -0.82
CA LEU A 60 -9.22 -2.23 0.06
C LEU A 60 -10.12 -2.00 1.28
N VAL A 61 -10.25 -0.76 1.75
CA VAL A 61 -11.11 -0.44 2.90
C VAL A 61 -12.60 -0.63 2.60
N ASN A 62 -13.03 -0.45 1.37
CA ASN A 62 -14.42 -0.59 0.90
C ASN A 62 -14.60 -1.68 -0.17
N THR A 63 -13.51 -2.27 -0.66
CA THR A 63 -13.50 -3.28 -1.73
C THR A 63 -12.38 -4.29 -1.43
N PRO A 64 -12.55 -5.18 -0.45
CA PRO A 64 -11.48 -6.10 -0.04
C PRO A 64 -11.06 -7.05 -1.17
N GLY A 65 -11.97 -7.40 -2.09
CA GLY A 65 -11.67 -8.23 -3.26
C GLY A 65 -10.59 -7.70 -4.19
N LEU A 66 -10.23 -6.40 -4.12
CA LEU A 66 -9.07 -5.85 -4.85
C LEU A 66 -7.75 -6.55 -4.48
N ALA A 67 -7.68 -7.15 -3.31
CA ALA A 67 -6.49 -7.88 -2.86
C ALA A 67 -6.14 -9.08 -3.76
N ARG A 68 -7.08 -9.59 -4.56
CA ARG A 68 -6.87 -10.69 -5.52
C ARG A 68 -6.32 -10.22 -6.87
N LEU A 69 -6.37 -8.92 -7.15
CA LEU A 69 -5.94 -8.39 -8.44
C LEU A 69 -4.42 -8.21 -8.44
N HIS A 70 -3.76 -8.73 -9.46
CA HIS A 70 -2.34 -8.51 -9.71
C HIS A 70 -2.15 -7.32 -10.64
N ILE A 71 -1.31 -6.39 -10.20
CA ILE A 71 -1.00 -5.15 -10.94
C ILE A 71 0.40 -5.28 -11.53
N ARG A 72 0.56 -4.85 -12.77
CA ARG A 72 1.84 -4.52 -13.38
C ARG A 72 1.75 -3.17 -14.04
N PHE A 73 2.63 -2.26 -13.64
CA PHE A 73 2.67 -0.92 -14.19
C PHE A 73 4.04 -0.63 -14.82
N GLU A 74 4.04 -0.45 -16.14
CA GLU A 74 5.22 -0.09 -16.92
C GLU A 74 5.25 1.44 -17.05
N GLU A 75 6.13 2.08 -16.25
CA GLU A 75 6.18 3.53 -16.09
C GLU A 75 6.59 4.24 -17.39
N GLU A 76 7.59 3.74 -18.11
CA GLU A 76 8.06 4.32 -19.39
C GLU A 76 6.98 4.32 -20.47
N ALA A 77 6.18 3.26 -20.54
CA ALA A 77 5.09 3.12 -21.48
C ALA A 77 3.77 3.72 -20.96
N LEU A 78 3.72 4.15 -19.71
CA LEU A 78 2.49 4.51 -18.98
C LEU A 78 1.40 3.44 -19.18
N ARG A 79 1.76 2.16 -19.03
CA ARG A 79 0.90 1.01 -19.33
C ARG A 79 0.53 0.28 -18.05
N LEU A 80 -0.77 0.09 -17.85
CA LEU A 80 -1.31 -0.63 -16.70
C LEU A 80 -1.97 -1.94 -17.15
N ARG A 81 -1.45 -3.05 -16.59
CA ARG A 81 -2.08 -4.37 -16.68
C ARG A 81 -2.68 -4.73 -15.33
N ILE A 82 -3.92 -5.22 -15.36
CA ILE A 82 -4.62 -5.78 -14.20
C ILE A 82 -5.07 -7.19 -14.56
N SER A 83 -4.74 -8.15 -13.70
CA SER A 83 -5.13 -9.55 -13.88
C SER A 83 -5.71 -10.15 -12.60
N LEU A 84 -6.57 -11.16 -12.76
CA LEU A 84 -7.10 -12.00 -11.70
C LEU A 84 -6.58 -13.42 -11.94
N ALA A 85 -5.70 -13.89 -11.07
CA ALA A 85 -4.93 -15.11 -11.29
C ALA A 85 -4.22 -15.06 -12.68
N SER A 86 -4.44 -16.02 -13.56
CA SER A 86 -3.87 -16.07 -14.92
C SER A 86 -4.65 -15.26 -15.97
N THR A 87 -5.82 -14.72 -15.62
CA THR A 87 -6.69 -14.01 -16.56
C THR A 87 -6.39 -12.52 -16.56
N VAL A 88 -6.00 -11.97 -17.71
CA VAL A 88 -5.87 -10.53 -17.91
C VAL A 88 -7.26 -9.91 -18.02
N LEU A 89 -7.60 -9.00 -17.10
CA LEU A 89 -8.85 -8.25 -17.13
C LEU A 89 -8.75 -7.04 -18.05
N VAL A 90 -7.60 -6.37 -18.03
CA VAL A 90 -7.28 -5.20 -18.85
C VAL A 90 -5.77 -5.02 -18.98
N ASP A 91 -5.32 -4.53 -20.12
CA ASP A 91 -3.91 -4.23 -20.40
C ASP A 91 -3.86 -3.04 -21.37
N GLU A 92 -3.68 -1.82 -20.85
CA GLU A 92 -3.88 -0.58 -21.59
C GLU A 92 -2.86 0.50 -21.23
N VAL A 93 -2.59 1.39 -22.20
CA VAL A 93 -1.85 2.64 -21.95
C VAL A 93 -2.77 3.70 -21.35
N LEU A 94 -2.20 4.62 -20.55
CA LEU A 94 -2.95 5.67 -19.84
C LEU A 94 -3.39 6.86 -20.71
N ASN A 95 -3.75 6.62 -21.99
CA ASN A 95 -4.45 7.60 -22.80
C ASN A 95 -5.96 7.65 -22.46
N ASN A 96 -6.71 8.59 -23.02
CA ASN A 96 -8.12 8.78 -22.68
C ASN A 96 -8.96 7.51 -22.85
N GLU A 97 -8.76 6.75 -23.94
CA GLU A 97 -9.53 5.52 -24.21
C GLU A 97 -9.07 4.35 -23.34
N GLY A 98 -7.78 4.21 -23.10
CA GLY A 98 -7.24 3.20 -22.19
C GLY A 98 -7.73 3.42 -20.76
N ARG A 99 -7.75 4.65 -20.26
CA ARG A 99 -8.32 4.98 -18.94
C ARG A 99 -9.78 4.58 -18.82
N LYS A 100 -10.59 4.80 -19.85
CA LYS A 100 -12.00 4.36 -19.86
C LYS A 100 -12.11 2.84 -19.81
N ARG A 101 -11.30 2.11 -20.61
CA ARG A 101 -11.29 0.64 -20.60
C ARG A 101 -10.81 0.07 -19.25
N ILE A 102 -9.78 0.64 -18.65
CA ILE A 102 -9.33 0.27 -17.30
C ILE A 102 -10.45 0.47 -16.29
N ALA A 103 -11.08 1.65 -16.28
CA ALA A 103 -12.17 1.98 -15.37
C ALA A 103 -13.37 1.03 -15.53
N ALA A 104 -13.75 0.70 -16.76
CA ALA A 104 -14.84 -0.23 -17.07
C ALA A 104 -14.52 -1.65 -16.57
N ALA A 105 -13.30 -2.16 -16.84
CA ALA A 105 -12.88 -3.49 -16.40
C ALA A 105 -12.85 -3.59 -14.86
N VAL A 106 -12.41 -2.53 -14.15
CA VAL A 106 -12.47 -2.48 -12.69
C VAL A 106 -13.91 -2.43 -12.18
N ALA A 107 -14.78 -1.63 -12.83
CA ALA A 107 -16.20 -1.57 -12.45
C ALA A 107 -16.87 -2.93 -12.60
N ASP A 108 -16.66 -3.61 -13.73
CA ASP A 108 -17.20 -4.95 -14.01
C ASP A 108 -16.72 -6.00 -12.99
N TYR A 109 -15.47 -5.89 -12.54
CA TYR A 109 -14.94 -6.74 -11.49
C TYR A 109 -15.57 -6.44 -10.13
N VAL A 110 -15.61 -5.17 -9.74
CA VAL A 110 -16.12 -4.71 -8.43
C VAL A 110 -17.61 -4.99 -8.28
N LEU A 111 -18.39 -4.87 -9.34
CA LEU A 111 -19.83 -5.22 -9.35
C LEU A 111 -20.12 -6.72 -9.15
N LYS A 112 -19.12 -7.60 -9.25
CA LYS A 112 -19.27 -9.04 -9.02
C LYS A 112 -18.83 -9.47 -7.63
N LEU A 113 -18.34 -8.55 -6.80
CA LEU A 113 -17.89 -8.85 -5.44
C LEU A 113 -19.05 -8.76 -4.46
N ASP A 114 -19.04 -9.60 -3.43
CA ASP A 114 -20.03 -9.55 -2.33
C ASP A 114 -19.96 -8.23 -1.58
N GLU A 115 -18.73 -7.74 -1.26
CA GLU A 115 -18.50 -6.41 -0.71
C GLU A 115 -18.16 -5.42 -1.84
N SER A 116 -19.18 -4.78 -2.39
CA SER A 116 -19.03 -3.77 -3.44
C SER A 116 -19.54 -2.39 -3.01
N PRO A 117 -18.72 -1.35 -3.12
CA PRO A 117 -19.15 0.03 -2.84
C PRO A 117 -20.06 0.60 -3.95
N LEU A 118 -20.30 -0.15 -5.02
CA LEU A 118 -21.12 0.29 -6.15
C LEU A 118 -22.58 -0.16 -6.02
N TYR A 119 -22.88 -1.14 -5.14
CA TYR A 119 -24.25 -1.58 -4.93
C TYR A 119 -25.12 -0.48 -4.32
N GLY A 120 -26.23 -0.16 -4.99
CA GLY A 120 -27.14 0.90 -4.55
C GLY A 120 -26.62 2.32 -4.77
N HIS A 121 -25.49 2.47 -5.46
CA HIS A 121 -24.81 3.75 -5.68
C HIS A 121 -24.54 4.01 -7.17
N PRO A 122 -25.58 4.15 -8.03
CA PRO A 122 -25.40 4.41 -9.45
C PRO A 122 -24.65 5.73 -9.73
N GLU A 123 -24.71 6.70 -8.82
CA GLU A 123 -23.98 7.97 -8.88
C GLU A 123 -22.46 7.81 -8.85
N ARG A 124 -21.94 6.65 -8.40
CA ARG A 124 -20.51 6.34 -8.40
C ARG A 124 -19.96 5.89 -9.73
N LEU A 125 -20.84 5.65 -10.71
CA LEU A 125 -20.46 5.22 -12.06
C LEU A 125 -20.64 6.37 -13.08
N PRO A 126 -19.81 6.41 -14.14
CA PRO A 126 -18.68 5.51 -14.41
C PRO A 126 -17.48 5.80 -13.50
N LEU A 127 -16.71 4.78 -13.16
CA LEU A 127 -15.42 4.96 -12.47
C LEU A 127 -14.47 5.76 -13.36
N ARG A 128 -13.49 6.43 -12.71
CA ARG A 128 -12.44 7.20 -13.41
C ARG A 128 -11.06 6.80 -12.93
N VAL A 129 -10.14 6.57 -13.87
CA VAL A 129 -8.70 6.45 -13.57
C VAL A 129 -8.13 7.84 -13.43
N VAL A 130 -7.56 8.17 -12.29
CA VAL A 130 -6.95 9.47 -11.99
C VAL A 130 -5.46 9.34 -11.72
N GLY A 131 -4.71 10.42 -11.90
CA GLY A 131 -3.26 10.47 -11.78
C GLY A 131 -2.54 10.41 -13.11
N ASP A 132 -1.30 10.93 -13.12
CA ASP A 132 -0.46 11.00 -14.31
C ASP A 132 0.36 9.72 -14.56
N GLY A 133 0.44 8.81 -13.57
CA GLY A 133 1.29 7.62 -13.62
C GLY A 133 2.73 7.88 -13.15
N LEU A 134 3.10 9.11 -12.84
CA LEU A 134 4.45 9.52 -12.49
C LEU A 134 4.55 10.11 -11.08
N THR A 135 3.61 10.98 -10.72
CA THR A 135 3.64 11.72 -9.46
C THR A 135 2.97 10.92 -8.33
N PRO A 136 3.71 10.51 -7.28
CA PRO A 136 3.15 9.85 -6.10
C PRO A 136 2.22 10.80 -5.34
N ARG A 137 0.88 10.53 -5.34
CA ARG A 137 -0.06 11.47 -4.71
C ARG A 137 -1.25 10.83 -3.98
N TYR A 138 -1.61 9.58 -4.27
CA TYR A 138 -2.82 8.99 -3.71
C TYR A 138 -2.59 8.17 -2.43
N HIS A 139 -1.65 8.60 -1.59
CA HIS A 139 -1.41 8.00 -0.28
C HIS A 139 -2.60 8.21 0.66
N ASP A 140 -2.73 7.41 1.73
CA ASP A 140 -3.76 7.61 2.76
C ASP A 140 -3.48 8.85 3.62
N ASP A 141 -2.19 9.14 3.86
CA ASP A 141 -1.70 10.39 4.45
C ASP A 141 -1.26 11.32 3.32
N PRO A 142 -1.74 12.57 3.23
CA PRO A 142 -1.32 13.52 2.20
C PRO A 142 0.20 13.72 2.12
N ALA A 143 0.92 13.54 3.24
CA ALA A 143 2.37 13.62 3.27
C ALA A 143 3.07 12.48 2.52
N GLY A 144 2.41 11.31 2.35
CA GLY A 144 2.91 10.22 1.52
C GLY A 144 4.19 9.57 2.02
N ARG A 145 4.34 9.39 3.33
CA ARG A 145 5.57 8.90 3.96
C ARG A 145 5.92 7.46 3.57
N VAL A 146 7.21 7.17 3.52
CA VAL A 146 7.76 5.82 3.40
C VAL A 146 7.38 5.01 4.65
N THR A 147 7.07 3.74 4.49
CA THR A 147 6.66 2.88 5.60
C THR A 147 7.52 1.63 5.69
N LEU A 148 7.94 1.29 6.93
CA LEU A 148 8.78 0.13 7.23
C LEU A 148 8.15 -0.72 8.33
N HIS A 149 8.20 -2.05 8.19
CA HIS A 149 7.85 -2.98 9.25
C HIS A 149 8.92 -4.06 9.44
N GLY A 150 9.08 -4.52 10.68
CA GLY A 150 9.89 -5.67 11.03
C GLY A 150 9.11 -6.98 10.87
N ARG A 151 9.71 -8.01 10.25
CA ARG A 151 9.11 -9.35 10.18
C ARG A 151 8.99 -10.01 11.56
N GLY A 152 9.81 -9.61 12.53
CA GLY A 152 9.62 -10.01 13.94
C GLY A 152 8.25 -9.60 14.49
N SER A 153 7.79 -8.38 14.18
CA SER A 153 6.43 -7.90 14.51
C SER A 153 5.34 -8.68 13.77
N LEU A 154 5.59 -9.03 12.51
CA LEU A 154 4.67 -9.86 11.72
C LEU A 154 4.53 -11.26 12.32
N HIS A 155 5.63 -11.89 12.69
CA HIS A 155 5.63 -13.22 13.34
C HIS A 155 4.90 -13.20 14.67
N ALA A 156 5.14 -12.18 15.52
CA ALA A 156 4.42 -12.02 16.77
C ALA A 156 2.90 -11.87 16.56
N LEU A 157 2.50 -11.07 15.57
CA LEU A 157 1.09 -10.92 15.22
C LEU A 157 0.50 -12.22 14.66
N ALA A 158 1.23 -12.95 13.80
CA ALA A 158 0.80 -14.23 13.24
C ALA A 158 0.57 -15.29 14.33
N ALA A 159 1.42 -15.31 15.35
CA ALA A 159 1.27 -16.23 16.48
C ALA A 159 -0.04 -16.06 17.27
N ALA A 160 -0.68 -14.88 17.20
CA ALA A 160 -1.99 -14.64 17.80
C ALA A 160 -3.15 -15.25 16.99
N PHE A 161 -2.91 -15.68 15.75
CA PHE A 161 -3.88 -16.31 14.86
C PHE A 161 -3.47 -17.76 14.59
N ARG A 162 -3.65 -18.63 15.55
CA ARG A 162 -3.16 -20.02 15.69
C ARG A 162 -2.87 -20.79 14.40
N ASP A 163 -3.84 -20.82 13.46
CA ASP A 163 -3.77 -21.64 12.24
C ASP A 163 -3.84 -20.79 10.95
N ALA A 164 -3.85 -19.46 11.07
CA ALA A 164 -4.00 -18.58 9.92
C ALA A 164 -2.67 -17.92 9.54
N GLU A 165 -2.35 -17.94 8.25
CA GLU A 165 -1.22 -17.21 7.68
C GLU A 165 -1.51 -15.69 7.67
N VAL A 166 -0.65 -14.90 8.32
CA VAL A 166 -0.71 -13.44 8.26
C VAL A 166 0.31 -12.94 7.24
N SER A 167 -0.16 -12.65 6.04
CA SER A 167 0.69 -12.08 4.98
C SER A 167 1.07 -10.63 5.30
N GLU A 168 2.34 -10.26 5.11
CA GLU A 168 2.83 -8.88 5.25
C GLU A 168 2.18 -7.90 4.24
N LEU A 169 1.68 -8.41 3.11
CA LEU A 169 1.00 -7.59 2.09
C LEU A 169 -0.28 -6.91 2.60
N ARG A 170 -0.88 -7.39 3.70
CA ARG A 170 -2.03 -6.75 4.37
C ARG A 170 -1.70 -5.34 4.86
N PHE A 171 -0.43 -5.10 5.21
CA PHE A 171 0.01 -3.84 5.84
C PHE A 171 0.47 -2.80 4.83
N ARG A 172 0.71 -3.19 3.59
CA ARG A 172 1.05 -2.27 2.50
C ARG A 172 2.23 -1.34 2.83
N SER A 173 3.22 -1.87 3.56
CA SER A 173 4.48 -1.17 3.83
C SER A 173 5.37 -1.22 2.59
N ASN A 174 6.22 -0.19 2.43
CA ASN A 174 7.18 -0.14 1.32
C ASN A 174 8.40 -1.01 1.59
N ILE A 175 8.80 -1.13 2.87
CA ILE A 175 10.02 -1.82 3.29
C ILE A 175 9.64 -2.88 4.34
N ALA A 176 10.03 -4.12 4.10
CA ALA A 176 10.02 -5.20 5.09
C ALA A 176 11.46 -5.50 5.50
N VAL A 177 11.73 -5.61 6.80
CA VAL A 177 13.08 -5.88 7.33
C VAL A 177 13.12 -7.13 8.19
N GLU A 178 14.27 -7.81 8.14
CA GLU A 178 14.61 -8.95 8.99
C GLU A 178 15.64 -8.55 10.07
N GLY A 179 15.73 -9.40 11.12
CA GLY A 179 16.74 -9.26 12.17
C GLY A 179 16.31 -8.40 13.36
N LEU A 180 15.00 -8.04 13.43
CA LEU A 180 14.42 -7.29 14.55
C LEU A 180 13.60 -8.18 15.47
N GLY A 181 13.57 -7.82 16.75
CA GLY A 181 12.60 -8.31 17.71
C GLY A 181 11.17 -7.79 17.38
N ALA A 182 10.17 -8.42 18.00
CA ALA A 182 8.78 -7.99 17.83
C ALA A 182 8.58 -6.56 18.36
N TRP A 183 7.97 -5.71 17.54
CA TRP A 183 7.61 -4.30 17.81
C TRP A 183 8.82 -3.37 18.00
N GLU A 184 10.03 -3.85 17.74
CA GLU A 184 11.27 -3.07 17.92
C GLU A 184 11.27 -1.80 17.07
N GLU A 185 10.81 -1.87 15.81
CA GLU A 185 10.73 -0.70 14.92
C GLU A 185 9.86 0.43 15.47
N GLN A 186 8.86 0.12 16.30
CA GLN A 186 7.99 1.14 16.91
C GLN A 186 8.71 1.96 17.98
N SER A 187 9.75 1.40 18.60
CA SER A 187 10.59 2.12 19.59
C SER A 187 11.51 3.18 18.96
N TRP A 188 11.61 3.19 17.63
CA TRP A 188 12.49 4.13 16.90
C TRP A 188 11.85 5.48 16.62
N VAL A 189 10.60 5.70 16.98
CA VAL A 189 9.94 6.99 16.78
C VAL A 189 10.72 8.11 17.45
N GLY A 190 11.05 9.15 16.68
CA GLY A 190 11.92 10.27 17.11
C GLY A 190 13.40 10.03 16.90
N ARG A 191 13.82 8.85 16.42
CA ARG A 191 15.22 8.53 16.11
C ARG A 191 15.49 8.57 14.60
N LYS A 192 16.75 8.55 14.24
CA LYS A 192 17.23 8.44 12.86
C LYS A 192 17.56 6.99 12.52
N LEU A 193 17.20 6.58 11.30
CA LEU A 193 17.47 5.27 10.75
C LEU A 193 18.20 5.43 9.42
N ARG A 194 19.35 4.77 9.26
CA ARG A 194 20.06 4.64 8.00
C ARG A 194 19.70 3.30 7.35
N ILE A 195 19.32 3.33 6.06
CA ILE A 195 19.11 2.15 5.24
C ILE A 195 19.97 2.33 3.98
N GLY A 196 20.96 1.46 3.78
CA GLY A 196 21.96 1.65 2.73
C GLY A 196 22.61 3.02 2.85
N THR A 197 22.36 3.90 1.87
CA THR A 197 22.91 5.28 1.84
C THR A 197 21.89 6.36 2.24
N VAL A 198 20.64 6.00 2.55
CA VAL A 198 19.56 6.96 2.84
C VAL A 198 19.32 7.05 4.35
N ASP A 199 19.38 8.26 4.88
CA ASP A 199 19.02 8.55 6.27
C ASP A 199 17.55 8.98 6.37
N PHE A 200 16.82 8.42 7.34
CA PHE A 200 15.42 8.69 7.61
C PHE A 200 15.21 9.19 9.04
N ASP A 201 14.30 10.13 9.21
CA ASP A 201 13.68 10.43 10.49
C ASP A 201 12.45 9.53 10.67
N VAL A 202 12.42 8.74 11.75
CA VAL A 202 11.27 7.90 12.09
C VAL A 202 10.21 8.77 12.79
N VAL A 203 9.10 9.04 12.12
CA VAL A 203 8.17 10.11 12.51
C VAL A 203 7.09 9.63 13.48
N LYS A 204 6.47 8.49 13.18
CA LYS A 204 5.33 7.97 13.96
C LYS A 204 5.04 6.50 13.67
N PRO A 205 4.36 5.78 14.58
CA PRO A 205 3.78 4.49 14.27
C PRO A 205 2.73 4.64 13.16
N LYS A 206 2.54 3.61 12.34
CA LYS A 206 1.54 3.63 11.26
C LYS A 206 0.22 3.05 11.76
N LEU A 207 -0.79 3.91 11.91
CA LEU A 207 -2.15 3.52 12.23
C LEU A 207 -2.75 2.64 11.11
N ARG A 208 -3.46 1.59 11.50
CA ARG A 208 -4.07 0.64 10.57
C ARG A 208 -5.59 0.81 10.50
N CYS A 209 -6.16 0.39 9.39
CA CYS A 209 -7.59 0.46 9.13
C CYS A 209 -8.11 -0.89 8.61
N LEU A 210 -9.40 -0.97 8.40
CA LEU A 210 -10.10 -2.19 7.97
C LEU A 210 -9.51 -2.85 6.69
N ALA A 211 -8.75 -2.11 5.88
CA ALA A 211 -8.05 -2.68 4.71
C ALA A 211 -7.10 -3.85 5.07
N THR A 212 -6.53 -3.87 6.29
CA THR A 212 -5.65 -4.96 6.75
C THR A 212 -6.37 -6.28 6.99
N HIS A 213 -7.70 -6.27 7.10
CA HIS A 213 -8.50 -7.49 7.24
C HIS A 213 -8.62 -8.27 5.92
N ALA A 214 -8.44 -7.61 4.76
CA ALA A 214 -8.52 -8.27 3.46
C ALA A 214 -7.37 -9.27 3.27
N ASN A 215 -7.73 -10.52 2.99
CA ASN A 215 -6.77 -11.58 2.68
C ASN A 215 -6.23 -11.37 1.25
N PRO A 216 -4.90 -11.31 1.06
CA PRO A 216 -4.32 -11.11 -0.27
C PRO A 216 -4.60 -12.24 -1.27
N LYS A 217 -4.93 -13.46 -0.78
CA LYS A 217 -5.21 -14.62 -1.63
C LYS A 217 -6.69 -14.73 -2.00
N THR A 218 -7.60 -14.47 -1.03
CA THR A 218 -9.06 -14.69 -1.22
C THR A 218 -9.84 -13.41 -1.45
N GLY A 219 -9.31 -12.26 -1.03
CA GLY A 219 -10.02 -10.98 -1.06
C GLY A 219 -11.10 -10.84 0.01
N GLU A 220 -11.20 -11.77 0.95
CA GLU A 220 -12.17 -11.76 2.04
C GLU A 220 -11.57 -11.13 3.30
N ARG A 221 -12.43 -10.64 4.20
CA ARG A 221 -12.02 -10.18 5.54
C ARG A 221 -12.02 -11.36 6.50
N ASP A 222 -10.88 -12.03 6.59
CA ASP A 222 -10.73 -13.28 7.33
C ASP A 222 -10.14 -13.13 8.74
N LEU A 223 -9.37 -12.06 8.99
CA LEU A 223 -8.66 -11.84 10.26
C LEU A 223 -9.05 -10.51 10.91
N GLN A 224 -9.26 -10.53 12.23
CA GLN A 224 -9.59 -9.35 13.04
C GLN A 224 -8.32 -8.60 13.48
N ILE A 225 -7.48 -8.17 12.52
CA ILE A 225 -6.15 -7.57 12.76
C ILE A 225 -6.23 -6.40 13.75
N LEU A 226 -7.17 -5.45 13.55
CA LEU A 226 -7.26 -4.26 14.40
C LEU A 226 -7.59 -4.61 15.85
N THR A 227 -8.55 -5.51 16.05
CA THR A 227 -8.94 -6.00 17.38
C THR A 227 -7.80 -6.74 18.06
N THR A 228 -7.03 -7.54 17.32
CA THR A 228 -5.88 -8.27 17.86
C THR A 228 -4.78 -7.32 18.30
N LEU A 229 -4.46 -6.30 17.49
CA LEU A 229 -3.46 -5.28 17.85
C LEU A 229 -3.83 -4.55 19.14
N THR A 230 -5.10 -4.18 19.33
CA THR A 230 -5.53 -3.45 20.53
C THR A 230 -5.74 -4.35 21.74
N ARG A 231 -6.41 -5.52 21.59
CA ARG A 231 -6.79 -6.35 22.74
C ARG A 231 -5.74 -7.36 23.17
N VAL A 232 -5.03 -7.96 22.20
CA VAL A 232 -4.01 -8.98 22.52
C VAL A 232 -2.65 -8.33 22.80
N PHE A 233 -2.28 -7.33 22.00
CA PHE A 233 -0.99 -6.62 22.17
C PHE A 233 -1.10 -5.33 22.99
N GLY A 234 -2.29 -4.99 23.50
CA GLY A 234 -2.49 -3.87 24.43
C GLY A 234 -2.23 -2.49 23.81
N GLN A 235 -2.22 -2.37 22.48
CA GLN A 235 -1.99 -1.09 21.83
C GLN A 235 -3.20 -0.16 22.04
N GLU A 236 -2.97 1.10 22.40
CA GLU A 236 -4.01 2.12 22.53
C GLU A 236 -4.75 2.33 21.20
N GLN A 237 -4.00 2.36 20.10
CA GLN A 237 -4.53 2.40 18.74
C GLN A 237 -3.89 1.28 17.90
N PRO A 238 -4.61 0.67 16.95
CA PRO A 238 -4.08 -0.42 16.15
C PRO A 238 -2.97 0.09 15.22
N THR A 239 -1.71 -0.10 15.61
CA THR A 239 -0.52 0.30 14.85
C THR A 239 0.29 -0.91 14.40
N PHE A 240 0.86 -0.82 13.22
CA PHE A 240 1.81 -1.80 12.69
C PHE A 240 2.70 -1.08 11.67
N ALA A 241 4.03 -1.27 11.75
CA ALA A 241 5.02 -0.50 11.01
C ALA A 241 5.22 0.93 11.53
N VAL A 242 6.24 1.59 11.02
CA VAL A 242 6.53 3.02 11.23
C VAL A 242 6.49 3.80 9.92
N ALA A 243 6.23 5.09 10.03
CA ALA A 243 6.29 6.04 8.92
C ALA A 243 7.55 6.90 9.07
N MET A 244 8.25 7.08 7.96
CA MET A 244 9.55 7.74 7.89
C MET A 244 9.57 8.79 6.78
N VAL A 245 10.46 9.77 6.94
CA VAL A 245 10.81 10.75 5.90
C VAL A 245 12.33 10.80 5.75
N PRO A 246 12.88 11.03 4.54
CA PRO A 246 14.33 11.20 4.42
C PRO A 246 14.76 12.44 5.18
N SER A 247 15.88 12.33 5.90
CA SER A 247 16.45 13.45 6.68
C SER A 247 17.13 14.48 5.79
N HIS A 248 17.73 14.02 4.69
CA HIS A 248 18.52 14.83 3.76
C HIS A 248 18.39 14.25 2.35
N GLY A 249 17.54 14.85 1.52
CA GLY A 249 17.37 14.37 0.14
C GLY A 249 16.88 12.92 0.05
N GLY A 250 16.64 12.47 -1.16
CA GLY A 250 16.26 11.09 -1.46
C GLY A 250 17.47 10.19 -1.75
N GLY A 251 17.19 9.05 -2.41
CA GLY A 251 18.22 8.08 -2.79
C GLY A 251 17.64 6.73 -3.15
N GLN A 252 18.51 5.75 -3.37
CA GLN A 252 18.08 4.39 -3.66
C GLN A 252 18.27 3.47 -2.45
N ILE A 253 17.31 2.57 -2.26
CA ILE A 253 17.37 1.49 -1.28
C ILE A 253 17.24 0.19 -2.06
N HIS A 254 18.03 -0.83 -1.69
CA HIS A 254 18.07 -2.12 -2.34
C HIS A 254 17.62 -3.24 -1.38
N ALA A 255 17.06 -4.29 -1.93
CA ALA A 255 16.89 -5.53 -1.17
C ALA A 255 18.28 -6.03 -0.72
N GLY A 256 18.38 -6.43 0.55
CA GLY A 256 19.65 -6.82 1.17
C GLY A 256 20.43 -5.68 1.83
N ASP A 257 20.06 -4.43 1.63
CA ASP A 257 20.72 -3.29 2.31
C ASP A 257 20.67 -3.49 3.83
N GLU A 258 21.81 -3.25 4.48
CA GLU A 258 21.87 -3.18 5.93
C GLU A 258 21.22 -1.90 6.45
N PHE A 259 20.69 -1.96 7.66
CA PHE A 259 20.17 -0.77 8.32
C PHE A 259 20.64 -0.69 9.78
N SER A 260 20.74 0.53 10.27
CA SER A 260 21.12 0.82 11.65
C SER A 260 20.53 2.13 12.14
N LEU A 261 20.29 2.23 13.46
CA LEU A 261 19.98 3.52 14.07
C LEU A 261 21.23 4.40 14.06
N VAL A 262 21.02 5.69 13.75
CA VAL A 262 22.06 6.72 13.75
C VAL A 262 21.80 7.64 14.93
N ASP A 263 22.85 7.95 15.70
CA ASP A 263 22.79 8.82 16.87
C ASP A 263 22.68 10.30 16.48
#